data_6e6dd8fef2890689ee5d88111b0ab011
#
_entry.id   6e6dd8fef2890689ee5d88111b0ab011
#
_cell.length_a   1.000
_cell.length_b   1.000
_cell.length_c   1.000
_cell.angle_alpha   90.00
_cell.angle_beta   90.00
_cell.angle_gamma   90.00
#
_symmetry.space_group_name_H-M   'P 1'
#
loop_
_entity.id
_entity.type
_entity.pdbx_description
1 polymer ?
#
loop_
_entity_poly.entity_id
_entity_poly.type
_entity_poly.pdbx_seq_one_letter_code
_entity_poly.pdbx_strand_id
1 'polypeptide(L)'
;AATMSCQNDKIKLVLNFEFNPIQKCENSKVLGIDRGIINPVVTSDNGFFNSKKLRSVKGRYQYQRRKLQQKGTRSAKRRLKQISQKETRFVTDMNHCISKQIADSDFGIFVLEKLEIKRSKKVGKKFNRKLGNWSFAQFSKLLEYKAEDRGKIVIFVDPRYTSQKCSVCGNTEKSNRKGSEFLCKKCQFSLNADLNAARNIAQLGISQMSRLLVNQPTVASC
;
A
#
# COMPACT_ATOMS: atom_id res chain seq x y z
N ALA A 1 22.99 -22.43 -1.48
CA ALA A 1 22.37 -23.76 -1.56
C ALA A 1 21.17 -23.75 -2.48
N ALA A 2 20.91 -24.85 -3.19
CA ALA A 2 19.77 -25.01 -4.09
C ALA A 2 18.88 -26.17 -3.60
N THR A 3 17.57 -25.98 -3.62
CA THR A 3 16.59 -27.04 -3.29
C THR A 3 15.63 -27.21 -4.44
N MET A 4 15.43 -28.45 -4.89
CA MET A 4 14.49 -28.79 -5.95
C MET A 4 13.31 -29.59 -5.37
N SER A 5 12.11 -29.20 -5.72
CA SER A 5 10.88 -29.92 -5.34
C SER A 5 9.95 -30.09 -6.53
N CYS A 6 9.24 -31.22 -6.59
CA CYS A 6 8.25 -31.49 -7.62
C CYS A 6 6.85 -31.50 -6.98
N GLN A 7 5.94 -30.67 -7.48
CA GLN A 7 4.54 -30.60 -7.03
C GLN A 7 3.61 -30.40 -8.24
N ASN A 8 2.61 -31.25 -8.40
CA ASN A 8 1.62 -31.18 -9.49
C ASN A 8 2.25 -31.06 -10.88
N ASP A 9 3.18 -31.95 -11.23
CA ASP A 9 3.94 -31.97 -12.49
C ASP A 9 4.74 -30.67 -12.81
N LYS A 10 5.04 -29.90 -11.77
CA LYS A 10 5.89 -28.70 -11.87
C LYS A 10 7.12 -28.87 -11.02
N ILE A 11 8.27 -28.66 -11.64
CA ILE A 11 9.55 -28.60 -10.95
C ILE A 11 9.70 -27.18 -10.41
N LYS A 12 9.96 -27.06 -9.11
CA LYS A 12 10.29 -25.80 -8.43
C LYS A 12 11.74 -25.87 -7.96
N LEU A 13 12.55 -24.98 -8.47
CA LEU A 13 13.92 -24.76 -8.02
C LEU A 13 13.95 -23.53 -7.10
N VAL A 14 14.47 -23.71 -5.90
CA VAL A 14 14.69 -22.61 -4.94
C VAL A 14 16.20 -22.45 -4.80
N LEU A 15 16.69 -21.28 -5.14
CA LEU A 15 18.10 -20.89 -5.02
C LEU A 15 18.25 -19.94 -3.84
N ASN A 16 19.12 -20.27 -2.91
CA ASN A 16 19.47 -19.39 -1.78
C ASN A 16 20.77 -18.70 -2.12
N PHE A 17 20.75 -17.37 -2.10
CA PHE A 17 21.92 -16.52 -2.32
C PHE A 17 22.24 -15.78 -1.02
N GLU A 18 23.51 -15.66 -0.72
CA GLU A 18 24.02 -14.76 0.30
C GLU A 18 24.39 -13.43 -0.37
N PHE A 19 23.90 -12.34 0.19
CA PHE A 19 24.19 -11.00 -0.29
C PHE A 19 25.12 -10.30 0.71
N ASN A 20 26.00 -9.46 0.20
CA ASN A 20 26.74 -8.55 1.05
C ASN A 20 25.78 -7.62 1.81
N PRO A 21 26.12 -7.19 3.03
CA PRO A 21 25.31 -6.24 3.78
C PRO A 21 25.04 -4.99 2.95
N ILE A 22 23.75 -4.64 2.82
CA ILE A 22 23.34 -3.46 2.06
C ILE A 22 23.72 -2.23 2.87
N GLN A 23 24.44 -1.29 2.27
CA GLN A 23 24.72 -0.01 2.90
C GLN A 23 23.43 0.73 3.17
N LYS A 24 23.26 1.23 4.40
CA LYS A 24 22.10 2.05 4.75
C LYS A 24 22.10 3.32 3.92
N CYS A 25 20.95 3.68 3.39
CA CYS A 25 20.75 4.93 2.69
C CYS A 25 20.84 6.08 3.69
N GLU A 26 21.77 7.01 3.49
CA GLU A 26 21.96 8.19 4.36
C GLU A 26 20.86 9.25 4.17
N ASN A 27 20.03 9.08 3.13
CA ASN A 27 18.96 10.03 2.83
C ASN A 27 17.86 9.96 3.89
N SER A 28 17.71 11.05 4.64
CA SER A 28 16.69 11.20 5.69
C SER A 28 15.34 11.75 5.21
N LYS A 29 15.18 11.99 3.89
CA LYS A 29 13.90 12.45 3.33
C LYS A 29 12.80 11.43 3.56
N VAL A 30 11.66 11.90 4.07
CA VAL A 30 10.52 11.07 4.44
C VAL A 30 9.41 11.20 3.40
N LEU A 31 8.91 10.09 2.90
CA LEU A 31 7.75 9.99 2.03
C LEU A 31 6.58 9.34 2.76
N GLY A 32 5.50 10.07 3.00
CA GLY A 32 4.24 9.51 3.50
C GLY A 32 3.42 8.91 2.37
N ILE A 33 2.81 7.77 2.61
CA ILE A 33 2.08 6.99 1.60
C ILE A 33 0.70 6.65 2.14
N ASP A 34 -0.33 7.31 1.59
CA ASP A 34 -1.73 6.93 1.82
C ASP A 34 -2.16 5.85 0.83
N ARG A 35 -2.92 4.86 1.33
CA ARG A 35 -3.42 3.72 0.53
C ARG A 35 -4.93 3.73 0.48
N GLY A 36 -5.48 4.04 -0.70
CA GLY A 36 -6.91 4.22 -0.91
C GLY A 36 -7.55 3.20 -1.87
N ILE A 37 -8.88 3.25 -1.98
CA ILE A 37 -9.66 2.42 -2.91
C ILE A 37 -9.76 3.10 -4.29
N ILE A 38 -9.83 4.43 -4.34
CA ILE A 38 -9.95 5.21 -5.58
C ILE A 38 -8.56 5.43 -6.16
N ASN A 39 -7.66 5.98 -5.36
CA ASN A 39 -6.25 6.06 -5.64
C ASN A 39 -5.54 4.99 -4.80
N PRO A 40 -5.05 3.92 -5.41
CA PRO A 40 -4.35 2.84 -4.68
C PRO A 40 -3.24 3.34 -3.78
N VAL A 41 -2.50 4.34 -4.26
CA VAL A 41 -1.40 4.97 -3.55
C VAL A 41 -1.39 6.46 -3.88
N VAL A 42 -1.27 7.28 -2.85
CA VAL A 42 -0.98 8.72 -2.95
C VAL A 42 0.21 9.02 -2.05
N THR A 43 1.18 9.75 -2.57
CA THR A 43 2.41 10.09 -1.86
C THR A 43 2.44 11.57 -1.45
N SER A 44 3.11 11.89 -0.35
CA SER A 44 3.14 13.25 0.22
C SER A 44 3.83 14.29 -0.67
N ASP A 45 4.58 13.85 -1.67
CA ASP A 45 5.22 14.66 -2.72
C ASP A 45 4.33 14.93 -3.95
N ASN A 46 3.00 14.77 -3.83
CA ASN A 46 2.00 14.89 -4.88
C ASN A 46 1.98 13.76 -5.93
N GLY A 47 2.54 12.59 -5.64
CA GLY A 47 2.43 11.42 -6.51
C GLY A 47 1.05 10.77 -6.40
N PHE A 48 0.35 10.59 -7.51
CA PHE A 48 -0.96 9.94 -7.59
C PHE A 48 -0.93 8.71 -8.48
N PHE A 49 -1.09 7.55 -7.90
CA PHE A 49 -1.28 6.30 -8.63
C PHE A 49 -2.78 5.99 -8.70
N ASN A 50 -3.39 6.20 -9.86
CA ASN A 50 -4.82 6.03 -10.01
C ASN A 50 -5.23 4.57 -10.29
N SER A 51 -6.46 4.20 -9.89
CA SER A 51 -7.00 2.87 -10.09
C SER A 51 -7.81 2.69 -11.39
N LYS A 52 -7.78 3.63 -12.34
CA LYS A 52 -8.62 3.56 -13.56
C LYS A 52 -8.41 2.24 -14.31
N LYS A 53 -7.16 1.89 -14.64
CA LYS A 53 -6.79 0.64 -15.31
C LYS A 53 -7.17 -0.58 -14.47
N LEU A 54 -6.90 -0.56 -13.17
CA LEU A 54 -7.25 -1.63 -12.24
C LEU A 54 -8.76 -1.89 -12.21
N ARG A 55 -9.56 -0.82 -12.06
CA ARG A 55 -11.02 -0.92 -12.02
C ARG A 55 -11.60 -1.44 -13.34
N SER A 56 -11.09 -0.97 -14.48
CA SER A 56 -11.51 -1.44 -15.81
C SER A 56 -11.25 -2.93 -15.97
N VAL A 57 -10.02 -3.39 -15.68
CA VAL A 57 -9.64 -4.80 -15.79
C VAL A 57 -10.44 -5.68 -14.84
N LYS A 58 -10.59 -5.28 -13.57
CA LYS A 58 -11.40 -6.02 -12.60
C LYS A 58 -12.88 -6.05 -12.97
N GLY A 59 -13.42 -4.96 -13.49
CA GLY A 59 -14.81 -4.92 -14.01
C GLY A 59 -15.03 -5.92 -15.12
N ARG A 60 -14.10 -6.01 -16.10
CA ARG A 60 -14.13 -6.99 -17.18
C ARG A 60 -14.11 -8.44 -16.66
N TYR A 61 -13.19 -8.76 -15.73
CA TYR A 61 -13.13 -10.09 -15.14
C TYR A 61 -14.36 -10.41 -14.29
N GLN A 62 -14.93 -9.45 -13.58
CA GLN A 62 -16.18 -9.62 -12.83
C GLN A 62 -17.34 -9.96 -13.76
N TYR A 63 -17.47 -9.26 -14.88
CA TYR A 63 -18.49 -9.55 -15.90
C TYR A 63 -18.34 -10.96 -16.46
N GLN A 64 -17.12 -11.34 -16.86
CA GLN A 64 -16.82 -12.67 -17.37
C GLN A 64 -17.12 -13.77 -16.35
N ARG A 65 -16.72 -13.57 -15.06
CA ARG A 65 -17.07 -14.53 -13.99
C ARG A 65 -18.56 -14.75 -13.86
N ARG A 66 -19.33 -13.66 -13.81
CA ARG A 66 -20.79 -13.75 -13.71
C ARG A 66 -21.39 -14.57 -14.86
N LYS A 67 -20.98 -14.30 -16.10
CA LYS A 67 -21.45 -15.04 -17.28
C LYS A 67 -21.08 -16.53 -17.24
N LEU A 68 -19.85 -16.86 -16.84
CA LEU A 68 -19.40 -18.25 -16.75
C LEU A 68 -20.06 -19.00 -15.57
N GLN A 69 -20.34 -18.32 -14.46
CA GLN A 69 -21.08 -18.88 -13.34
C GLN A 69 -22.52 -19.23 -13.73
N GLN A 70 -23.18 -18.36 -14.51
CA GLN A 70 -24.53 -18.62 -15.02
C GLN A 70 -24.58 -19.85 -15.95
N LYS A 71 -23.53 -20.09 -16.76
CA LYS A 71 -23.46 -21.27 -17.64
C LYS A 71 -23.31 -22.58 -16.87
N GLY A 72 -22.60 -22.61 -15.74
CA GLY A 72 -22.44 -23.75 -14.85
C GLY A 72 -21.70 -24.96 -15.40
N THR A 73 -21.35 -25.02 -16.67
CA THR A 73 -20.73 -26.18 -17.35
C THR A 73 -19.31 -26.48 -16.83
N ARG A 74 -18.84 -27.72 -17.06
CA ARG A 74 -17.46 -28.14 -16.69
C ARG A 74 -16.38 -27.27 -17.36
N SER A 75 -16.57 -26.90 -18.63
CA SER A 75 -15.68 -26.00 -19.35
C SER A 75 -15.71 -24.56 -18.79
N ALA A 76 -16.89 -24.05 -18.39
CA ALA A 76 -17.01 -22.75 -17.72
C ALA A 76 -16.28 -22.73 -16.37
N LYS A 77 -16.36 -23.81 -15.58
CA LYS A 77 -15.61 -23.94 -14.31
C LYS A 77 -14.09 -23.89 -14.54
N ARG A 78 -13.56 -24.61 -15.54
CA ARG A 78 -12.14 -24.53 -15.92
C ARG A 78 -11.74 -23.11 -16.34
N ARG A 79 -12.56 -22.42 -17.12
CA ARG A 79 -12.32 -21.05 -17.55
C ARG A 79 -12.33 -20.07 -16.37
N LEU A 80 -13.20 -20.27 -15.38
CA LEU A 80 -13.22 -19.45 -14.15
C LEU A 80 -11.88 -19.52 -13.39
N LYS A 81 -11.27 -20.70 -13.27
CA LYS A 81 -9.96 -20.88 -12.65
C LYS A 81 -8.86 -20.10 -13.38
N GLN A 82 -8.85 -20.17 -14.72
CA GLN A 82 -7.89 -19.45 -15.54
C GLN A 82 -8.04 -17.92 -15.41
N ILE A 83 -9.27 -17.41 -15.40
CA ILE A 83 -9.55 -15.97 -15.25
C ILE A 83 -9.07 -15.47 -13.89
N SER A 84 -9.31 -16.23 -12.80
CA SER A 84 -8.85 -15.87 -11.47
C SER A 84 -7.33 -15.71 -11.41
N GLN A 85 -6.57 -16.63 -12.01
CA GLN A 85 -5.11 -16.54 -12.06
C GLN A 85 -4.60 -15.34 -12.87
N LYS A 86 -5.28 -15.01 -13.99
CA LYS A 86 -4.93 -13.84 -14.81
C LYS A 86 -5.17 -12.53 -14.06
N GLU A 87 -6.29 -12.41 -13.34
CA GLU A 87 -6.59 -11.24 -12.54
C GLU A 87 -5.57 -11.06 -11.41
N THR A 88 -5.23 -12.14 -10.70
CA THR A 88 -4.23 -12.09 -9.63
C THR A 88 -2.87 -11.63 -10.16
N ARG A 89 -2.41 -12.21 -11.27
CA ARG A 89 -1.13 -11.81 -11.90
C ARG A 89 -1.13 -10.33 -12.26
N PHE A 90 -2.21 -9.83 -12.86
CA PHE A 90 -2.33 -8.41 -13.21
C PHE A 90 -2.24 -7.49 -12.00
N VAL A 91 -2.92 -7.83 -10.88
CA VAL A 91 -2.85 -7.04 -9.64
C VAL A 91 -1.46 -7.08 -9.03
N THR A 92 -0.84 -8.25 -9.03
CA THR A 92 0.53 -8.43 -8.52
C THR A 92 1.53 -7.61 -9.33
N ASP A 93 1.44 -7.64 -10.66
CA ASP A 93 2.28 -6.85 -11.56
C ASP A 93 2.15 -5.34 -11.28
N MET A 94 0.92 -4.84 -11.17
CA MET A 94 0.68 -3.44 -10.78
C MET A 94 1.34 -3.08 -9.45
N ASN A 95 1.19 -3.95 -8.43
CA ASN A 95 1.81 -3.71 -7.14
C ASN A 95 3.34 -3.70 -7.23
N HIS A 96 3.93 -4.59 -8.04
CA HIS A 96 5.37 -4.60 -8.31
C HIS A 96 5.85 -3.32 -8.98
N CYS A 97 5.12 -2.83 -9.99
CA CYS A 97 5.46 -1.59 -10.69
C CYS A 97 5.41 -0.37 -9.77
N ILE A 98 4.29 -0.21 -9.02
CA ILE A 98 4.12 0.94 -8.11
C ILE A 98 5.15 0.90 -6.98
N SER A 99 5.34 -0.26 -6.32
CA SER A 99 6.30 -0.38 -5.22
C SER A 99 7.75 -0.20 -5.68
N LYS A 100 8.08 -0.61 -6.93
CA LYS A 100 9.40 -0.36 -7.51
C LYS A 100 9.62 1.14 -7.74
N GLN A 101 8.68 1.81 -8.38
CA GLN A 101 8.77 3.25 -8.67
C GLN A 101 8.94 4.07 -7.37
N ILE A 102 8.24 3.70 -6.29
CA ILE A 102 8.39 4.35 -4.98
C ILE A 102 9.74 4.01 -4.36
N ALA A 103 10.17 2.75 -4.37
CA ALA A 103 11.46 2.35 -3.81
C ALA A 103 12.65 2.99 -4.55
N ASP A 104 12.51 3.25 -5.86
CA ASP A 104 13.53 3.92 -6.69
C ASP A 104 13.53 5.45 -6.55
N SER A 105 12.55 6.05 -5.84
CA SER A 105 12.48 7.51 -5.64
C SER A 105 13.59 8.04 -4.72
N ASP A 106 13.82 9.36 -4.75
CA ASP A 106 14.84 10.04 -3.94
C ASP A 106 14.36 10.28 -2.48
N PHE A 107 13.86 9.22 -1.83
CA PHE A 107 13.48 9.22 -0.42
C PHE A 107 14.15 8.02 0.25
N GLY A 108 14.64 8.22 1.47
CA GLY A 108 15.27 7.15 2.26
C GLY A 108 14.31 6.45 3.21
N ILE A 109 13.17 7.10 3.51
CA ILE A 109 12.23 6.62 4.52
C ILE A 109 10.81 6.66 3.96
N PHE A 110 10.13 5.52 3.98
CA PHE A 110 8.74 5.38 3.55
C PHE A 110 7.86 5.14 4.76
N VAL A 111 6.79 5.94 4.88
CA VAL A 111 5.86 5.84 6.02
C VAL A 111 4.49 5.44 5.51
N LEU A 112 3.95 4.35 6.06
CA LEU A 112 2.63 3.82 5.74
C LEU A 112 1.78 3.70 7.01
N GLU A 113 0.45 3.73 6.83
CA GLU A 113 -0.46 3.38 7.92
C GLU A 113 -0.45 1.87 8.19
N LYS A 114 -0.51 1.47 9.46
CA LYS A 114 -0.74 0.08 9.85
C LYS A 114 -2.22 -0.27 9.67
N LEU A 115 -2.59 -0.69 8.46
CA LEU A 115 -3.98 -1.02 8.13
C LEU A 115 -4.31 -2.47 8.52
N GLU A 116 -5.24 -2.63 9.45
CA GLU A 116 -5.94 -3.89 9.72
C GLU A 116 -7.26 -3.92 8.95
N ILE A 117 -7.29 -4.58 7.80
CA ILE A 117 -8.50 -4.67 6.98
C ILE A 117 -9.40 -5.78 7.52
N LYS A 118 -10.34 -5.43 8.38
CA LYS A 118 -11.39 -6.33 8.86
C LYS A 118 -12.63 -6.21 7.98
N ARG A 119 -13.06 -7.33 7.39
CA ARG A 119 -14.37 -7.38 6.72
C ARG A 119 -15.46 -7.29 7.77
N SER A 120 -16.35 -6.34 7.64
CA SER A 120 -17.47 -6.19 8.57
C SER A 120 -18.80 -6.54 7.89
N LYS A 121 -19.63 -7.32 8.59
CA LYS A 121 -21.02 -7.57 8.16
C LYS A 121 -21.89 -6.31 8.14
N LYS A 122 -21.53 -5.30 8.97
CA LYS A 122 -22.19 -3.99 9.02
C LYS A 122 -21.96 -3.14 7.77
N VAL A 123 -20.90 -3.41 7.03
CA VAL A 123 -20.55 -2.69 5.80
C VAL A 123 -21.03 -3.52 4.62
N GLY A 124 -21.89 -2.97 3.78
CA GLY A 124 -22.57 -3.68 2.70
C GLY A 124 -21.62 -4.46 1.77
N LYS A 125 -22.14 -5.53 1.12
CA LYS A 125 -21.40 -6.43 0.21
C LYS A 125 -20.60 -5.68 -0.87
N LYS A 126 -21.13 -4.54 -1.37
CA LYS A 126 -20.50 -3.71 -2.40
C LYS A 126 -19.19 -3.06 -1.91
N PHE A 127 -19.18 -2.59 -0.67
CA PHE A 127 -18.00 -1.96 -0.07
C PHE A 127 -16.94 -3.02 0.32
N ASN A 128 -17.35 -4.12 0.97
CA ASN A 128 -16.45 -5.23 1.28
C ASN A 128 -15.76 -5.79 0.03
N ARG A 129 -16.46 -5.82 -1.11
CA ARG A 129 -15.88 -6.19 -2.40
C ARG A 129 -14.84 -5.18 -2.87
N LYS A 130 -15.09 -3.86 -2.69
CA LYS A 130 -14.12 -2.81 -3.05
C LYS A 130 -12.86 -2.94 -2.21
N LEU A 131 -12.99 -3.17 -0.90
CA LEU A 131 -11.86 -3.42 0.00
C LEU A 131 -11.05 -4.68 -0.39
N GLY A 132 -11.74 -5.78 -0.75
CA GLY A 132 -11.09 -7.00 -1.19
C GLY A 132 -10.43 -6.91 -2.59
N ASN A 133 -10.71 -5.86 -3.32
CA ASN A 133 -10.18 -5.67 -4.67
C ASN A 133 -8.75 -5.16 -4.70
N TRP A 134 -8.28 -4.51 -3.64
CA TRP A 134 -6.93 -4.00 -3.52
C TRP A 134 -6.14 -4.81 -2.50
N SER A 135 -4.96 -5.23 -2.90
CA SER A 135 -4.10 -6.06 -2.06
C SER A 135 -3.13 -5.19 -1.25
N PHE A 136 -3.66 -4.44 -0.26
CA PHE A 136 -2.86 -3.53 0.58
C PHE A 136 -1.67 -4.24 1.27
N ALA A 137 -1.90 -5.44 1.80
CA ALA A 137 -0.86 -6.21 2.46
C ALA A 137 0.25 -6.65 1.48
N GLN A 138 -0.12 -7.03 0.25
CA GLN A 138 0.86 -7.39 -0.77
C GLN A 138 1.71 -6.18 -1.16
N PHE A 139 1.09 -5.03 -1.38
CA PHE A 139 1.81 -3.80 -1.70
C PHE A 139 2.83 -3.44 -0.61
N SER A 140 2.43 -3.49 0.68
CA SER A 140 3.34 -3.19 1.78
C SER A 140 4.56 -4.11 1.79
N LYS A 141 4.33 -5.44 1.72
CA LYS A 141 5.42 -6.43 1.67
C LYS A 141 6.36 -6.21 0.49
N LEU A 142 5.80 -5.86 -0.68
CA LEU A 142 6.60 -5.58 -1.87
C LEU A 142 7.43 -4.31 -1.72
N LEU A 143 6.91 -3.30 -1.05
CA LEU A 143 7.65 -2.07 -0.78
C LEU A 143 8.72 -2.30 0.28
N GLU A 144 8.43 -3.07 1.36
CA GLU A 144 9.38 -3.38 2.43
C GLU A 144 10.66 -4.02 1.88
N TYR A 145 10.55 -5.16 1.19
CA TYR A 145 11.77 -5.83 0.69
C TYR A 145 12.51 -5.00 -0.36
N LYS A 146 11.79 -4.23 -1.21
CA LYS A 146 12.44 -3.38 -2.21
C LYS A 146 13.12 -2.15 -1.61
N ALA A 147 12.58 -1.64 -0.51
CA ALA A 147 13.22 -0.58 0.25
C ALA A 147 14.48 -1.11 0.94
N GLU A 148 14.37 -2.29 1.58
CA GLU A 148 15.50 -2.99 2.21
C GLU A 148 16.62 -3.25 1.21
N ASP A 149 16.33 -3.77 0.01
CA ASP A 149 17.28 -3.97 -1.09
C ASP A 149 18.05 -2.70 -1.50
N ARG A 150 17.56 -1.52 -1.09
CA ARG A 150 18.15 -0.19 -1.38
C ARG A 150 18.71 0.51 -0.14
N GLY A 151 18.78 -0.21 0.97
CA GLY A 151 19.21 0.33 2.26
C GLY A 151 18.23 1.37 2.85
N LYS A 152 16.99 1.43 2.36
CA LYS A 152 15.92 2.35 2.78
C LYS A 152 15.03 1.72 3.83
N ILE A 153 14.28 2.55 4.57
CA ILE A 153 13.50 2.12 5.72
C ILE A 153 11.99 2.30 5.45
N VAL A 154 11.20 1.32 5.87
CA VAL A 154 9.74 1.40 5.88
C VAL A 154 9.24 1.46 7.33
N ILE A 155 8.42 2.45 7.66
CA ILE A 155 7.84 2.67 8.99
C ILE A 155 6.33 2.58 8.89
N PHE A 156 5.71 1.92 9.87
CA PHE A 156 4.25 1.86 10.00
C PHE A 156 3.78 2.72 11.17
N VAL A 157 2.78 3.58 10.90
CA VAL A 157 2.18 4.50 11.87
C VAL A 157 0.71 4.15 12.14
N ASP A 158 0.18 4.62 13.27
CA ASP A 158 -1.24 4.47 13.61
C ASP A 158 -2.11 5.28 12.62
N PRO A 159 -3.13 4.65 11.99
CA PRO A 159 -4.00 5.31 11.02
C PRO A 159 -5.01 6.28 11.63
N ARG A 160 -5.07 6.41 12.95
CA ARG A 160 -6.09 7.23 13.63
C ARG A 160 -5.98 8.69 13.23
N TYR A 161 -7.11 9.25 12.79
CA TYR A 161 -7.29 10.67 12.46
C TYR A 161 -6.46 11.21 11.28
N THR A 162 -5.62 10.44 10.62
CA THR A 162 -4.78 10.88 9.49
C THR A 162 -5.58 11.55 8.38
N SER A 163 -6.78 11.04 8.09
CA SER A 163 -7.69 11.56 7.06
C SER A 163 -8.53 12.77 7.51
N GLN A 164 -8.58 13.09 8.82
CA GLN A 164 -9.41 14.15 9.39
C GLN A 164 -8.58 15.36 9.88
N LYS A 165 -7.29 15.13 10.15
CA LYS A 165 -6.34 16.12 10.62
C LYS A 165 -5.87 17.01 9.46
N CYS A 166 -5.81 18.32 9.69
CA CYS A 166 -5.21 19.27 8.77
C CYS A 166 -3.68 19.15 8.80
N SER A 167 -3.05 18.97 7.65
CA SER A 167 -1.58 18.87 7.55
C SER A 167 -0.86 20.20 7.79
N VAL A 168 -1.58 21.32 7.82
CA VAL A 168 -1.03 22.65 8.05
C VAL A 168 -1.18 23.06 9.52
N CYS A 169 -2.41 23.14 10.04
CA CYS A 169 -2.66 23.68 11.38
C CYS A 169 -2.92 22.61 12.45
N GLY A 170 -2.96 21.33 12.09
CA GLY A 170 -3.18 20.22 13.01
C GLY A 170 -4.62 20.05 13.51
N ASN A 171 -5.56 20.95 13.16
CA ASN A 171 -6.97 20.82 13.56
C ASN A 171 -7.56 19.50 13.06
N THR A 172 -8.23 18.76 13.95
CA THR A 172 -8.77 17.44 13.65
C THR A 172 -10.28 17.45 13.79
N GLU A 173 -10.98 17.43 12.68
CA GLU A 173 -12.43 17.39 12.63
C GLU A 173 -12.92 16.47 11.51
N LYS A 174 -13.96 15.69 11.78
CA LYS A 174 -14.58 14.81 10.79
C LYS A 174 -15.18 15.59 9.60
N SER A 175 -15.64 16.79 9.84
CA SER A 175 -16.23 17.70 8.85
C SER A 175 -15.20 18.27 7.86
N ASN A 176 -13.89 18.18 8.16
CA ASN A 176 -12.82 18.64 7.26
C ASN A 176 -12.75 17.83 5.96
N ARG A 177 -13.21 16.57 5.96
CA ARG A 177 -13.17 15.70 4.78
C ARG A 177 -14.55 15.45 4.21
N LYS A 178 -14.72 15.73 2.91
CA LYS A 178 -15.92 15.39 2.14
C LYS A 178 -15.50 14.61 0.87
N GLY A 179 -15.55 13.29 0.94
CA GLY A 179 -15.12 12.43 -0.17
C GLY A 179 -13.62 12.56 -0.48
N SER A 180 -13.29 13.07 -1.67
CA SER A 180 -11.92 13.34 -2.13
C SER A 180 -11.42 14.75 -1.81
N GLU A 181 -12.27 15.60 -1.26
CA GLU A 181 -11.94 16.98 -0.92
C GLU A 181 -11.67 17.12 0.58
N PHE A 182 -10.67 17.90 0.91
CA PHE A 182 -10.32 18.30 2.25
C PHE A 182 -10.39 19.83 2.36
N LEU A 183 -11.15 20.34 3.33
CA LEU A 183 -11.24 21.76 3.66
C LEU A 183 -11.19 21.92 5.18
N CYS A 184 -10.12 22.48 5.69
CA CYS A 184 -9.97 22.71 7.13
C CYS A 184 -10.95 23.80 7.61
N LYS A 185 -11.77 23.47 8.60
CA LYS A 185 -12.73 24.43 9.17
C LYS A 185 -12.06 25.52 10.00
N LYS A 186 -10.84 25.29 10.50
CA LYS A 186 -10.10 26.27 11.30
C LYS A 186 -9.29 27.24 10.46
N CYS A 187 -8.44 26.74 9.54
CA CYS A 187 -7.49 27.58 8.79
C CYS A 187 -7.84 27.74 7.30
N GLN A 188 -8.98 27.20 6.86
CA GLN A 188 -9.49 27.26 5.47
C GLN A 188 -8.56 26.62 4.43
N PHE A 189 -7.53 25.89 4.87
CA PHE A 189 -6.64 25.16 3.96
C PHE A 189 -7.43 24.10 3.17
N SER A 190 -7.31 24.13 1.85
CA SER A 190 -7.98 23.19 0.94
C SER A 190 -6.97 22.35 0.18
N LEU A 191 -7.23 21.03 0.07
CA LEU A 191 -6.37 20.10 -0.64
C LEU A 191 -7.16 18.84 -1.04
N ASN A 192 -6.58 17.99 -1.90
CA ASN A 192 -7.08 16.63 -2.06
C ASN A 192 -6.96 15.85 -0.73
N ALA A 193 -8.03 15.13 -0.34
CA ALA A 193 -8.10 14.47 0.97
C ALA A 193 -7.05 13.36 1.15
N ASP A 194 -6.76 12.59 0.08
CA ASP A 194 -5.78 11.52 0.11
C ASP A 194 -4.36 12.09 0.22
N LEU A 195 -4.08 13.23 -0.46
CA LEU A 195 -2.81 13.93 -0.35
C LEU A 195 -2.60 14.55 1.04
N ASN A 196 -3.65 15.15 1.61
CA ASN A 196 -3.59 15.64 3.00
C ASN A 196 -3.28 14.51 3.98
N ALA A 197 -3.90 13.33 3.78
CA ALA A 197 -3.63 12.14 4.58
C ALA A 197 -2.16 11.68 4.43
N ALA A 198 -1.64 11.62 3.20
CA ALA A 198 -0.25 11.24 2.94
C ALA A 198 0.75 12.19 3.64
N ARG A 199 0.48 13.50 3.67
CA ARG A 199 1.28 14.49 4.40
C ARG A 199 1.24 14.27 5.91
N ASN A 200 0.06 13.97 6.47
CA ASN A 200 -0.09 13.63 7.90
C ASN A 200 0.67 12.34 8.25
N ILE A 201 0.64 11.34 7.38
CA ILE A 201 1.38 10.09 7.54
C ILE A 201 2.89 10.36 7.60
N ALA A 202 3.41 11.21 6.70
CA ALA A 202 4.82 11.61 6.73
C ALA A 202 5.19 12.29 8.05
N GLN A 203 4.38 13.23 8.54
CA GLN A 203 4.60 13.94 9.80
C GLN A 203 4.60 12.98 11.02
N LEU A 204 3.70 11.98 11.03
CA LEU A 204 3.68 10.95 12.07
C LEU A 204 4.95 10.11 12.06
N GLY A 205 5.44 9.74 10.89
CA GLY A 205 6.71 9.01 10.77
C GLY A 205 7.89 9.80 11.30
N ILE A 206 7.99 11.08 10.95
CA ILE A 206 9.03 11.99 11.46
C ILE A 206 8.95 12.08 13.00
N SER A 207 7.75 12.28 13.55
CA SER A 207 7.55 12.36 15.01
C SER A 207 7.91 11.05 15.73
N GLN A 208 7.64 9.90 15.13
CA GLN A 208 7.99 8.59 15.68
C GLN A 208 9.50 8.39 15.70
N MET A 209 10.19 8.77 14.65
CA MET A 209 11.66 8.68 14.56
C MET A 209 12.34 9.59 15.59
N SER A 210 11.89 10.84 15.74
CA SER A 210 12.44 11.77 16.72
C SER A 210 12.32 11.21 18.14
N ARG A 211 11.20 10.57 18.49
CA ARG A 211 11.03 9.93 19.80
C ARG A 211 11.99 8.76 20.04
N LEU A 212 12.27 7.97 19.00
CA LEU A 212 13.20 6.85 19.10
C LEU A 212 14.64 7.33 19.31
N LEU A 213 15.03 8.44 18.68
CA LEU A 213 16.35 9.04 18.85
C LEU A 213 16.56 9.65 20.25
N VAL A 214 15.52 10.29 20.82
CA VAL A 214 15.58 10.89 22.16
C VAL A 214 15.63 9.81 23.27
N ASN A 215 15.02 8.65 23.04
CA ASN A 215 14.95 7.56 24.03
C ASN A 215 16.13 6.56 23.93
N GLN A 216 17.14 6.79 23.08
CA GLN A 216 18.35 5.99 23.13
C GLN A 216 19.15 6.40 24.39
N PRO A 217 19.47 5.46 25.32
CA PRO A 217 20.35 5.77 26.41
C PRO A 217 21.69 6.21 25.83
N THR A 218 22.15 7.39 26.23
CA THR A 218 23.51 7.84 25.95
C THR A 218 24.45 6.79 26.53
N VAL A 219 25.08 6.00 25.70
CA VAL A 219 26.18 5.13 26.14
C VAL A 219 27.28 6.08 26.54
N ALA A 220 27.42 6.28 27.87
CA ALA A 220 28.55 6.99 28.42
C ALA A 220 29.80 6.22 27.99
N SER A 221 30.61 6.84 27.15
CA SER A 221 31.95 6.36 26.84
C SER A 221 32.77 6.38 28.13
N CYS A 222 33.07 5.17 28.65
CA CYS A 222 34.15 5.00 29.60
C CYS A 222 35.50 5.09 28.89
#